data_42ca51026aed135ebd516f6713926cc4
#
_entry.id   42ca51026aed135ebd516f6713926cc4
#
_cell.length_a   1.000
_cell.length_b   1.000
_cell.length_c   1.000
_cell.angle_alpha   90.00
_cell.angle_beta   90.00
_cell.angle_gamma   90.00
#
_symmetry.space_group_name_H-M   'P 1'
#
loop_
_entity.id
_entity.type
_entity.pdbx_description
1 polymer ?
#
loop_
_entity_poly.entity_id
_entity_poly.type
_entity_poly.pdbx_seq_one_letter_code
_entity_poly.pdbx_strand_id
1 'polypeptide(L)'
;MKKIYNVLFIAFLSAFTVFQSCETVELEMLENPNSLSPDQANPSLLFNSVQLSYRNGVASFNNIGAQLGRIDYMSDRIYFNAYGSGTMNGPWGNLFSSMNPDIAVIEESNTDGSYDYILGASKAMQAHLMMLLVDYIGDIVWTEANMPLEFPNPQLDDDAAVYEAAISLLDEASALLQGSSVGTATDLYYEGDASKWIKFVNTLKMRAALTTGDYNGVINATNVIESADDNFAFAYGTNLQQPDTRHPDYASDYTDSGAGLYRSNWLMNLMAGTYGDLSSNTDPRRRYYFYRQNAVTPGSFTLMFWEADESYYLYNGDVDAAALACSAQDVPGHLE
;
A
#
# COMPACT_ATOMS: atom_id res chain seq x y z
N MET A 1 -73.61 -4.99 -37.56
CA MET A 1 -72.54 -5.98 -37.27
C MET A 1 -71.19 -5.68 -37.92
N LYS A 2 -71.11 -5.34 -39.24
CA LYS A 2 -69.84 -5.05 -39.91
C LYS A 2 -69.03 -3.88 -39.26
N LYS A 3 -69.66 -2.86 -38.72
CA LYS A 3 -68.93 -1.74 -38.04
C LYS A 3 -68.31 -2.14 -36.73
N ILE A 4 -68.87 -3.07 -35.98
CA ILE A 4 -68.33 -3.56 -34.71
C ILE A 4 -67.09 -4.42 -34.96
N TYR A 5 -67.10 -5.24 -35.98
CA TYR A 5 -65.94 -6.06 -36.36
C TYR A 5 -64.75 -5.21 -36.82
N ASN A 6 -64.98 -4.12 -37.52
CA ASN A 6 -63.89 -3.17 -37.90
C ASN A 6 -63.28 -2.44 -36.73
N VAL A 7 -64.11 -2.04 -35.74
CA VAL A 7 -63.58 -1.39 -34.51
C VAL A 7 -62.81 -2.39 -33.68
N LEU A 8 -63.28 -3.61 -33.53
CA LEU A 8 -62.56 -4.68 -32.83
C LEU A 8 -61.27 -5.07 -33.55
N PHE A 9 -61.25 -5.09 -34.88
CA PHE A 9 -60.04 -5.39 -35.67
C PHE A 9 -58.98 -4.26 -35.54
N ILE A 10 -59.42 -2.98 -35.54
CA ILE A 10 -58.51 -1.84 -35.34
C ILE A 10 -57.97 -1.81 -33.90
N ALA A 11 -58.82 -2.12 -32.91
CA ALA A 11 -58.37 -2.22 -31.51
C ALA A 11 -57.38 -3.38 -31.28
N PHE A 12 -57.57 -4.51 -31.99
CA PHE A 12 -56.64 -5.62 -31.93
C PHE A 12 -55.31 -5.31 -32.62
N LEU A 13 -55.34 -4.61 -33.75
CA LEU A 13 -54.16 -4.20 -34.48
C LEU A 13 -53.34 -3.14 -33.67
N SER A 14 -54.02 -2.21 -33.00
CA SER A 14 -53.37 -1.22 -32.14
C SER A 14 -52.79 -1.84 -30.85
N ALA A 15 -53.39 -2.89 -30.30
CA ALA A 15 -52.83 -3.64 -29.19
C ALA A 15 -51.54 -4.37 -29.57
N PHE A 16 -51.42 -4.87 -30.81
CA PHE A 16 -50.23 -5.56 -31.30
C PHE A 16 -49.01 -4.64 -31.51
N THR A 17 -49.27 -3.35 -31.80
CA THR A 17 -48.16 -2.36 -31.94
C THR A 17 -47.60 -1.88 -30.61
N VAL A 18 -48.35 -2.04 -29.50
CA VAL A 18 -47.86 -1.67 -28.16
C VAL A 18 -46.93 -2.73 -27.57
N PHE A 19 -47.01 -3.96 -28.03
CA PHE A 19 -46.13 -5.04 -27.54
C PHE A 19 -44.79 -5.14 -28.28
N GLN A 20 -44.53 -4.33 -29.29
CA GLN A 20 -43.25 -4.27 -29.99
C GLN A 20 -42.30 -3.23 -29.40
N SER A 21 -42.69 -2.52 -28.32
CA SER A 21 -41.88 -1.45 -27.73
C SER A 21 -40.98 -1.86 -26.55
N CYS A 22 -40.72 -3.17 -26.43
CA CYS A 22 -39.64 -3.66 -25.56
C CYS A 22 -38.66 -4.45 -26.43
N GLU A 23 -38.11 -3.82 -27.45
CA GLU A 23 -36.71 -4.13 -27.75
C GLU A 23 -35.91 -3.65 -26.55
N THR A 24 -35.45 -4.58 -25.75
CA THR A 24 -34.28 -4.33 -24.91
C THR A 24 -33.18 -3.91 -25.87
N VAL A 25 -33.04 -2.61 -26.09
CA VAL A 25 -31.76 -2.08 -26.51
C VAL A 25 -30.81 -2.55 -25.43
N GLU A 26 -30.12 -3.66 -25.67
CA GLU A 26 -28.89 -3.93 -24.98
C GLU A 26 -28.04 -2.70 -25.26
N LEU A 27 -28.06 -1.78 -24.30
CA LEU A 27 -27.15 -0.70 -24.30
C LEU A 27 -25.75 -1.35 -24.20
N GLU A 28 -25.09 -1.48 -25.36
CA GLU A 28 -23.64 -1.70 -25.43
C GLU A 28 -22.89 -0.53 -24.74
N MET A 29 -23.53 0.11 -23.77
CA MET A 29 -23.00 1.22 -22.96
C MET A 29 -22.28 0.73 -21.72
N LEU A 30 -21.95 -0.55 -21.63
CA LEU A 30 -21.08 -1.07 -20.58
C LEU A 30 -19.60 -0.96 -20.95
N GLU A 31 -19.27 -0.69 -22.19
CA GLU A 31 -17.92 -0.27 -22.54
C GLU A 31 -17.82 1.25 -22.36
N ASN A 32 -17.18 1.65 -21.29
CA ASN A 32 -16.80 3.05 -21.10
C ASN A 32 -15.89 3.46 -22.27
N PRO A 33 -16.32 4.35 -23.22
CA PRO A 33 -15.52 4.71 -24.38
C PRO A 33 -14.18 5.42 -24.01
N ASN A 34 -14.01 5.76 -22.74
CA ASN A 34 -12.77 6.31 -22.19
C ASN A 34 -11.98 5.28 -21.37
N SER A 35 -12.44 4.03 -21.22
CA SER A 35 -11.60 2.96 -20.72
C SER A 35 -10.78 2.40 -21.86
N LEU A 36 -9.46 2.37 -21.70
CA LEU A 36 -8.59 1.63 -22.59
C LEU A 36 -9.04 0.16 -22.58
N SER A 37 -9.36 -0.39 -23.77
CA SER A 37 -9.56 -1.83 -23.87
C SER A 37 -8.25 -2.56 -23.53
N PRO A 38 -8.31 -3.76 -22.94
CA PRO A 38 -7.11 -4.51 -22.54
C PRO A 38 -6.07 -4.65 -23.66
N ASP A 39 -6.52 -4.80 -24.91
CA ASP A 39 -5.69 -4.89 -26.11
C ASP A 39 -4.99 -3.56 -26.51
N GLN A 40 -5.37 -2.43 -25.94
CA GLN A 40 -4.73 -1.12 -26.11
C GLN A 40 -3.90 -0.72 -24.89
N ALA A 41 -3.97 -1.46 -23.81
CA ALA A 41 -3.21 -1.19 -22.61
C ALA A 41 -1.70 -1.45 -22.86
N ASN A 42 -0.87 -0.53 -22.40
CA ASN A 42 0.58 -0.72 -22.46
C ASN A 42 1.06 -1.37 -21.16
N PRO A 43 1.54 -2.64 -21.18
CA PRO A 43 1.98 -3.35 -19.99
C PRO A 43 3.04 -2.60 -19.16
N SER A 44 3.94 -1.84 -19.82
CA SER A 44 4.95 -1.03 -19.13
C SER A 44 4.33 0.12 -18.32
N LEU A 45 3.21 0.70 -18.77
CA LEU A 45 2.50 1.74 -18.02
C LEU A 45 1.68 1.11 -16.88
N LEU A 46 1.09 -0.07 -17.10
CA LEU A 46 0.40 -0.81 -16.03
C LEU A 46 1.37 -1.21 -14.93
N PHE A 47 2.60 -1.60 -15.27
CA PHE A 47 3.63 -1.86 -14.27
C PHE A 47 3.93 -0.65 -13.37
N ASN A 48 3.94 0.57 -13.94
CA ASN A 48 4.07 1.78 -13.12
C ASN A 48 2.89 1.95 -12.16
N SER A 49 1.66 1.65 -12.61
CA SER A 49 0.45 1.69 -11.77
C SER A 49 0.55 0.67 -10.62
N VAL A 50 0.97 -0.56 -10.91
CA VAL A 50 1.19 -1.61 -9.91
C VAL A 50 2.20 -1.18 -8.86
N GLN A 51 3.36 -0.65 -9.27
CA GLN A 51 4.40 -0.19 -8.35
C GLN A 51 3.92 0.94 -7.43
N LEU A 52 3.17 1.91 -7.95
CA LEU A 52 2.64 3.02 -7.16
C LEU A 52 1.52 2.56 -6.21
N SER A 53 0.64 1.67 -6.66
CA SER A 53 -0.42 1.10 -5.84
C SER A 53 0.15 0.26 -4.69
N TYR A 54 1.16 -0.56 -4.99
CA TYR A 54 1.89 -1.31 -3.97
C TYR A 54 2.53 -0.38 -2.93
N ARG A 55 3.25 0.67 -3.36
CA ARG A 55 3.84 1.66 -2.45
C ARG A 55 2.80 2.30 -1.56
N ASN A 56 1.63 2.68 -2.11
CA ASN A 56 0.54 3.28 -1.34
C ASN A 56 -0.05 2.28 -0.31
N GLY A 57 -0.20 1.02 -0.70
CA GLY A 57 -0.66 -0.05 0.20
C GLY A 57 0.30 -0.24 1.38
N VAL A 58 1.59 -0.39 1.11
CA VAL A 58 2.62 -0.56 2.15
C VAL A 58 2.71 0.67 3.06
N ALA A 59 2.65 1.89 2.50
CA ALA A 59 2.64 3.12 3.30
C ALA A 59 1.45 3.18 4.27
N SER A 60 0.27 2.72 3.83
CA SER A 60 -0.92 2.63 4.70
C SER A 60 -0.69 1.68 5.88
N PHE A 61 -0.11 0.51 5.63
CA PHE A 61 0.24 -0.45 6.71
C PHE A 61 1.30 0.11 7.65
N ASN A 62 2.32 0.79 7.13
CA ASN A 62 3.35 1.42 7.93
C ASN A 62 2.76 2.48 8.88
N ASN A 63 1.88 3.34 8.39
CA ASN A 63 1.23 4.37 9.19
C ASN A 63 0.35 3.76 10.31
N ILE A 64 -0.46 2.77 9.98
CA ILE A 64 -1.29 2.06 10.98
C ILE A 64 -0.39 1.35 11.98
N GLY A 65 0.62 0.62 11.52
CA GLY A 65 1.56 -0.10 12.38
C GLY A 65 2.37 0.81 13.29
N ALA A 66 2.83 1.96 12.80
CA ALA A 66 3.54 2.94 13.61
C ALA A 66 2.68 3.50 14.76
N GLN A 67 1.41 3.76 14.50
CA GLN A 67 0.47 4.23 15.52
C GLN A 67 0.11 3.12 16.52
N LEU A 68 -0.16 1.91 16.05
CA LEU A 68 -0.44 0.75 16.92
C LEU A 68 0.77 0.36 17.76
N GLY A 69 1.97 0.44 17.18
CA GLY A 69 3.25 0.21 17.85
C GLY A 69 3.70 1.36 18.75
N ARG A 70 2.91 2.43 18.83
CA ARG A 70 3.24 3.64 19.62
C ARG A 70 4.56 4.31 19.21
N ILE A 71 4.94 4.16 17.96
CA ILE A 71 6.03 4.93 17.35
C ILE A 71 5.52 6.34 17.09
N ASP A 72 4.36 6.43 16.43
CA ASP A 72 3.65 7.66 16.19
C ASP A 72 2.49 7.88 17.16
N TYR A 73 2.04 9.12 17.25
CA TYR A 73 0.84 9.45 18.01
C TYR A 73 -0.40 8.95 17.25
N MET A 74 -1.29 8.27 17.95
CA MET A 74 -2.57 7.83 17.41
C MET A 74 -3.46 9.05 17.15
N SER A 75 -4.15 9.08 16.00
CA SER A 75 -4.94 10.21 15.55
C SER A 75 -6.21 10.49 16.36
N ASP A 76 -6.63 9.56 17.24
CA ASP A 76 -7.81 9.72 18.11
C ASP A 76 -7.48 9.25 19.54
N ARG A 77 -8.41 9.53 20.46
CA ARG A 77 -8.21 9.27 21.89
C ARG A 77 -8.31 7.80 22.27
N ILE A 78 -9.04 7.01 21.49
CA ILE A 78 -9.23 5.58 21.74
C ILE A 78 -9.12 4.80 20.44
N TYR A 79 -8.60 3.58 20.53
CA TYR A 79 -8.39 2.69 19.36
C TYR A 79 -9.68 2.45 18.56
N PHE A 80 -10.81 2.31 19.23
CA PHE A 80 -12.10 2.07 18.58
C PHE A 80 -12.50 3.19 17.61
N ASN A 81 -12.16 4.44 17.92
CA ASN A 81 -12.45 5.58 17.05
C ASN A 81 -11.37 5.75 15.98
N ALA A 82 -10.11 5.45 16.30
CA ALA A 82 -8.99 5.59 15.38
C ALA A 82 -9.02 4.53 14.28
N TYR A 83 -9.45 3.31 14.60
CA TYR A 83 -9.41 2.16 13.70
C TYR A 83 -10.81 1.54 13.54
N GLY A 84 -11.60 2.10 12.65
CA GLY A 84 -12.93 1.60 12.30
C GLY A 84 -12.87 0.57 11.15
N SER A 85 -14.04 0.07 10.76
CA SER A 85 -14.18 -0.92 9.69
C SER A 85 -13.63 -0.46 8.32
N GLY A 86 -13.50 0.84 8.09
CA GLY A 86 -12.93 1.41 6.86
C GLY A 86 -11.42 1.57 6.85
N THR A 87 -10.71 1.25 7.94
CA THR A 87 -9.27 1.46 8.06
C THR A 87 -8.46 0.73 6.97
N MET A 88 -8.90 -0.44 6.56
CA MET A 88 -8.25 -1.24 5.52
C MET A 88 -8.76 -0.98 4.09
N ASN A 89 -9.69 -0.05 3.87
CA ASN A 89 -10.22 0.24 2.53
C ASN A 89 -9.12 0.70 1.56
N GLY A 90 -8.14 1.45 2.02
CA GLY A 90 -7.00 1.89 1.20
C GLY A 90 -6.14 0.71 0.73
N PRO A 91 -5.52 -0.07 1.62
CA PRO A 91 -4.77 -1.27 1.25
C PRO A 91 -5.58 -2.28 0.42
N TRP A 92 -6.85 -2.51 0.79
CA TRP A 92 -7.76 -3.36 0.02
C TRP A 92 -7.95 -2.85 -1.41
N GLY A 93 -8.28 -1.57 -1.59
CA GLY A 93 -8.45 -0.96 -2.90
C GLY A 93 -7.17 -1.00 -3.75
N ASN A 94 -6.01 -0.79 -3.14
CA ASN A 94 -4.74 -0.89 -3.85
C ASN A 94 -4.50 -2.30 -4.41
N LEU A 95 -4.81 -3.36 -3.65
CA LEU A 95 -4.67 -4.74 -4.13
C LEU A 95 -5.76 -5.10 -5.13
N PHE A 96 -7.03 -5.04 -4.73
CA PHE A 96 -8.13 -5.63 -5.50
C PHE A 96 -8.67 -4.75 -6.62
N SER A 97 -8.65 -3.43 -6.45
CA SER A 97 -9.19 -2.50 -7.44
C SER A 97 -8.15 -1.92 -8.40
N SER A 98 -6.87 -1.95 -8.02
CA SER A 98 -5.78 -1.39 -8.83
C SER A 98 -4.80 -2.47 -9.29
N MET A 99 -4.09 -3.12 -8.37
CA MET A 99 -3.01 -4.05 -8.76
C MET A 99 -3.52 -5.29 -9.48
N ASN A 100 -4.54 -5.99 -8.95
CA ASN A 100 -5.01 -7.24 -9.53
C ASN A 100 -5.48 -7.08 -10.98
N PRO A 101 -6.33 -6.09 -11.34
CA PRO A 101 -6.72 -5.87 -12.73
C PRO A 101 -5.54 -5.55 -13.65
N ASP A 102 -4.61 -4.69 -13.19
CA ASP A 102 -3.44 -4.32 -13.99
C ASP A 102 -2.51 -5.51 -14.23
N ILE A 103 -2.29 -6.35 -13.20
CA ILE A 103 -1.49 -7.58 -13.30
C ILE A 103 -2.14 -8.58 -14.24
N ALA A 104 -3.45 -8.74 -14.19
CA ALA A 104 -4.18 -9.64 -15.09
C ALA A 104 -3.98 -9.24 -16.57
N VAL A 105 -4.03 -7.95 -16.89
CA VAL A 105 -3.77 -7.46 -18.27
C VAL A 105 -2.30 -7.65 -18.66
N ILE A 106 -1.35 -7.44 -17.76
CA ILE A 106 0.08 -7.72 -18.02
C ILE A 106 0.26 -9.21 -18.33
N GLU A 107 -0.36 -10.09 -17.55
CA GLU A 107 -0.29 -11.55 -17.71
C GLU A 107 -0.91 -12.01 -19.02
N GLU A 108 -2.10 -11.50 -19.38
CA GLU A 108 -2.75 -11.79 -20.66
C GLU A 108 -1.91 -11.34 -21.86
N SER A 109 -1.20 -10.22 -21.71
CA SER A 109 -0.30 -9.67 -22.74
C SER A 109 1.00 -10.43 -22.87
N ASN A 110 1.39 -11.24 -21.88
CA ASN A 110 2.69 -11.91 -21.81
C ASN A 110 2.69 -13.27 -22.52
N THR A 111 2.31 -13.31 -23.80
CA THR A 111 2.17 -14.56 -24.56
C THR A 111 3.49 -15.14 -25.07
N ASP A 112 4.53 -14.33 -25.13
CA ASP A 112 5.85 -14.70 -25.69
C ASP A 112 7.01 -14.53 -24.68
N GLY A 113 6.70 -14.21 -23.41
CA GLY A 113 7.69 -13.97 -22.37
C GLY A 113 8.33 -12.57 -22.41
N SER A 114 7.87 -11.68 -23.29
CA SER A 114 8.43 -10.32 -23.42
C SER A 114 8.20 -9.45 -22.17
N TYR A 115 7.24 -9.79 -21.34
CA TYR A 115 6.87 -9.11 -20.10
C TYR A 115 7.19 -9.89 -18.82
N ASP A 116 7.97 -10.97 -18.91
CA ASP A 116 8.30 -11.83 -17.76
C ASP A 116 8.85 -11.04 -16.58
N TYR A 117 9.73 -10.07 -16.84
CA TYR A 117 10.30 -9.24 -15.78
C TYR A 117 9.24 -8.46 -15.01
N ILE A 118 8.42 -7.68 -15.71
CA ILE A 118 7.43 -6.82 -15.06
C ILE A 118 6.30 -7.64 -14.44
N LEU A 119 5.94 -8.77 -15.01
CA LEU A 119 4.97 -9.70 -14.44
C LEU A 119 5.51 -10.35 -13.17
N GLY A 120 6.77 -10.83 -13.19
CA GLY A 120 7.40 -11.39 -12.01
C GLY A 120 7.54 -10.41 -10.86
N ALA A 121 8.00 -9.18 -11.14
CA ALA A 121 8.06 -8.11 -10.15
C ALA A 121 6.67 -7.75 -9.59
N SER A 122 5.65 -7.70 -10.45
CA SER A 122 4.26 -7.42 -10.05
C SER A 122 3.70 -8.52 -9.14
N LYS A 123 3.90 -9.80 -9.48
CA LYS A 123 3.48 -10.94 -8.64
C LYS A 123 4.17 -10.94 -7.28
N ALA A 124 5.45 -10.56 -7.21
CA ALA A 124 6.16 -10.44 -5.94
C ALA A 124 5.55 -9.35 -5.03
N MET A 125 5.22 -8.19 -5.60
CA MET A 125 4.54 -7.10 -4.88
C MET A 125 3.12 -7.50 -4.47
N GLN A 126 2.38 -8.19 -5.33
CA GLN A 126 1.04 -8.71 -5.06
C GLN A 126 1.06 -9.67 -3.87
N ALA A 127 1.95 -10.67 -3.89
CA ALA A 127 2.10 -11.64 -2.80
C ALA A 127 2.43 -10.96 -1.46
N HIS A 128 3.32 -9.97 -1.47
CA HIS A 128 3.64 -9.22 -0.25
C HIS A 128 2.43 -8.48 0.31
N LEU A 129 1.68 -7.77 -0.54
CA LEU A 129 0.50 -7.02 -0.10
C LEU A 129 -0.62 -7.95 0.40
N MET A 130 -0.78 -9.15 -0.21
CA MET A 130 -1.68 -10.20 0.29
C MET A 130 -1.29 -10.64 1.70
N MET A 131 -0.03 -10.98 1.93
CA MET A 131 0.45 -11.38 3.26
C MET A 131 0.24 -10.28 4.30
N LEU A 132 0.48 -9.00 3.95
CA LEU A 132 0.23 -7.88 4.84
C LEU A 132 -1.26 -7.74 5.18
N LEU A 133 -2.17 -7.93 4.23
CA LEU A 133 -3.61 -7.91 4.50
C LEU A 133 -4.00 -9.03 5.47
N VAL A 134 -3.56 -10.25 5.23
CA VAL A 134 -3.80 -11.40 6.13
C VAL A 134 -3.24 -11.14 7.53
N ASP A 135 -2.01 -10.62 7.63
CA ASP A 135 -1.38 -10.29 8.92
C ASP A 135 -2.23 -9.30 9.75
N TYR A 136 -2.99 -8.41 9.11
CA TYR A 136 -3.78 -7.38 9.78
C TYR A 136 -5.24 -7.75 10.02
N ILE A 137 -5.87 -8.51 9.12
CA ILE A 137 -7.32 -8.76 9.18
C ILE A 137 -7.73 -10.24 9.14
N GLY A 138 -6.79 -11.17 8.98
CA GLY A 138 -7.08 -12.61 8.86
C GLY A 138 -7.60 -12.98 7.48
N ASP A 139 -8.71 -13.73 7.45
CA ASP A 139 -9.33 -14.20 6.22
C ASP A 139 -9.65 -13.06 5.24
N ILE A 140 -9.31 -13.26 3.97
CA ILE A 140 -9.63 -12.32 2.88
C ILE A 140 -10.23 -13.06 1.69
N VAL A 141 -10.92 -12.34 0.80
CA VAL A 141 -11.35 -12.88 -0.48
C VAL A 141 -10.15 -12.97 -1.41
N TRP A 142 -9.83 -14.16 -1.92
CA TRP A 142 -8.77 -14.35 -2.90
C TRP A 142 -9.22 -15.16 -4.11
N THR A 143 -9.69 -16.40 -3.91
CA THR A 143 -10.05 -17.32 -5.00
C THR A 143 -11.19 -16.84 -5.87
N GLU A 144 -12.13 -16.13 -5.30
CA GLU A 144 -13.31 -15.56 -5.98
C GLU A 144 -13.15 -14.05 -6.24
N ALA A 145 -11.97 -13.48 -5.97
CA ALA A 145 -11.71 -12.06 -6.14
C ALA A 145 -11.71 -11.64 -7.63
N ASN A 146 -12.14 -10.40 -7.89
CA ASN A 146 -12.14 -9.80 -9.22
C ASN A 146 -12.95 -10.53 -10.31
N MET A 147 -13.86 -11.44 -9.91
CA MET A 147 -14.76 -12.19 -10.80
C MET A 147 -16.24 -11.90 -10.50
N PRO A 148 -16.72 -10.64 -10.62
CA PRO A 148 -18.05 -10.25 -10.14
C PRO A 148 -19.21 -10.87 -10.92
N LEU A 149 -18.99 -11.32 -12.15
CA LEU A 149 -20.01 -11.98 -12.96
C LEU A 149 -20.21 -13.43 -12.54
N GLU A 150 -19.16 -14.10 -12.09
CA GLU A 150 -19.19 -15.48 -11.64
C GLU A 150 -19.49 -15.57 -10.14
N PHE A 151 -18.85 -14.70 -9.36
CA PHE A 151 -18.97 -14.63 -7.91
C PHE A 151 -19.46 -13.24 -7.46
N PRO A 152 -20.76 -12.93 -7.59
CA PRO A 152 -21.31 -11.63 -7.18
C PRO A 152 -21.29 -11.41 -5.66
N ASN A 153 -21.13 -12.47 -4.87
CA ASN A 153 -20.98 -12.46 -3.42
C ASN A 153 -19.83 -13.38 -3.02
N PRO A 154 -18.57 -12.95 -3.23
CA PRO A 154 -17.42 -13.80 -3.03
C PRO A 154 -17.27 -14.17 -1.56
N GLN A 155 -16.77 -15.38 -1.31
CA GLN A 155 -16.51 -15.90 0.04
C GLN A 155 -15.09 -15.53 0.49
N LEU A 156 -14.90 -15.48 1.81
CA LEU A 156 -13.58 -15.35 2.41
C LEU A 156 -12.83 -16.68 2.30
N ASP A 157 -11.57 -16.59 1.91
CA ASP A 157 -10.63 -17.70 2.01
C ASP A 157 -9.93 -17.68 3.37
N ASP A 158 -9.63 -18.85 3.88
CA ASP A 158 -8.86 -19.07 5.11
C ASP A 158 -7.47 -18.42 5.00
N ASP A 159 -7.01 -17.78 6.06
CA ASP A 159 -5.76 -17.03 6.11
C ASP A 159 -4.54 -17.89 5.72
N ALA A 160 -4.48 -19.17 6.15
CA ALA A 160 -3.42 -20.08 5.77
C ALA A 160 -3.46 -20.40 4.27
N ALA A 161 -4.64 -20.58 3.68
CA ALA A 161 -4.79 -20.82 2.24
C ALA A 161 -4.34 -19.60 1.40
N VAL A 162 -4.62 -18.39 1.88
CA VAL A 162 -4.14 -17.16 1.23
C VAL A 162 -2.61 -17.05 1.32
N TYR A 163 -2.02 -17.42 2.45
CA TYR A 163 -0.55 -17.49 2.57
C TYR A 163 0.08 -18.50 1.61
N GLU A 164 -0.51 -19.68 1.44
CA GLU A 164 -0.08 -20.67 0.45
C GLU A 164 -0.18 -20.11 -0.98
N ALA A 165 -1.26 -19.41 -1.30
CA ALA A 165 -1.41 -18.75 -2.60
C ALA A 165 -0.35 -17.66 -2.81
N ALA A 166 -0.05 -16.86 -1.78
CA ALA A 166 1.01 -15.84 -1.84
C ALA A 166 2.39 -16.47 -2.06
N ILE A 167 2.72 -17.58 -1.40
CA ILE A 167 3.97 -18.33 -1.62
C ILE A 167 4.03 -18.86 -3.04
N SER A 168 2.91 -19.37 -3.59
CA SER A 168 2.84 -19.82 -4.98
C SER A 168 3.13 -18.69 -5.97
N LEU A 169 2.57 -17.50 -5.73
CA LEU A 169 2.88 -16.30 -6.52
C LEU A 169 4.36 -15.92 -6.44
N LEU A 170 5.01 -16.10 -5.29
CA LEU A 170 6.45 -15.86 -5.14
C LEU A 170 7.29 -16.88 -5.91
N ASP A 171 6.83 -18.14 -6.02
CA ASP A 171 7.49 -19.16 -6.85
C ASP A 171 7.39 -18.81 -8.34
N GLU A 172 6.21 -18.41 -8.80
CA GLU A 172 5.99 -17.93 -10.15
C GLU A 172 6.81 -16.67 -10.45
N ALA A 173 6.84 -15.71 -9.55
CA ALA A 173 7.65 -14.50 -9.66
C ALA A 173 9.14 -14.83 -9.82
N SER A 174 9.65 -15.75 -9.03
CA SER A 174 11.04 -16.20 -9.12
C SER A 174 11.36 -16.83 -10.48
N ALA A 175 10.44 -17.65 -11.01
CA ALA A 175 10.62 -18.30 -12.31
C ALA A 175 10.62 -17.28 -13.46
N LEU A 176 9.68 -16.32 -13.43
CA LEU A 176 9.56 -15.25 -14.45
C LEU A 176 10.76 -14.31 -14.45
N LEU A 177 11.29 -13.97 -13.26
CA LEU A 177 12.42 -13.06 -13.14
C LEU A 177 13.75 -13.67 -13.61
N GLN A 178 13.84 -15.01 -13.66
CA GLN A 178 15.09 -15.68 -13.98
C GLN A 178 15.51 -15.48 -15.44
N GLY A 179 16.56 -14.69 -15.64
CA GLY A 179 17.10 -14.40 -16.97
C GLY A 179 16.28 -13.39 -17.77
N SER A 180 15.24 -12.79 -17.16
CA SER A 180 14.39 -11.78 -17.78
C SER A 180 15.04 -10.39 -17.80
N SER A 181 14.48 -9.48 -18.61
CA SER A 181 14.93 -8.10 -18.75
C SER A 181 13.74 -7.15 -18.63
N VAL A 182 13.96 -6.01 -18.00
CA VAL A 182 12.95 -4.95 -17.82
C VAL A 182 12.48 -4.33 -19.15
N GLY A 183 13.25 -4.50 -20.22
CA GLY A 183 12.92 -3.95 -21.55
C GLY A 183 12.85 -2.41 -21.53
N THR A 184 11.69 -1.87 -21.97
CA THR A 184 11.41 -0.43 -21.98
C THR A 184 10.64 0.07 -20.77
N ALA A 185 10.26 -0.82 -19.84
CA ALA A 185 9.53 -0.46 -18.64
C ALA A 185 10.45 0.25 -17.62
N THR A 186 9.84 1.05 -16.76
CA THR A 186 10.56 1.71 -15.66
C THR A 186 10.37 0.91 -14.40
N ASP A 187 11.46 0.44 -13.78
CA ASP A 187 11.46 -0.18 -12.47
C ASP A 187 11.88 0.87 -11.42
N LEU A 188 10.95 1.19 -10.53
CA LEU A 188 11.09 2.23 -9.50
C LEU A 188 11.80 1.74 -8.24
N TYR A 189 12.14 0.44 -8.15
CA TYR A 189 12.75 -0.17 -6.98
C TYR A 189 14.18 -0.63 -7.21
N TYR A 190 14.43 -1.37 -8.28
CA TYR A 190 15.73 -1.99 -8.55
C TYR A 190 16.32 -1.63 -9.91
N GLU A 191 15.73 -0.64 -10.61
CA GLU A 191 16.25 -0.09 -11.88
C GLU A 191 16.51 -1.16 -12.96
N GLY A 192 15.76 -2.25 -12.94
CA GLY A 192 15.85 -3.33 -13.91
C GLY A 192 16.75 -4.52 -13.49
N ASP A 193 17.20 -4.56 -12.24
CA ASP A 193 18.01 -5.67 -11.73
C ASP A 193 17.14 -6.85 -11.24
N ALA A 194 16.94 -7.83 -12.11
CA ALA A 194 16.20 -9.06 -11.80
C ALA A 194 16.81 -9.86 -10.64
N SER A 195 18.13 -9.79 -10.44
CA SER A 195 18.79 -10.53 -9.37
C SER A 195 18.43 -9.99 -7.99
N LYS A 196 18.24 -8.69 -7.86
CA LYS A 196 17.77 -8.05 -6.63
C LYS A 196 16.29 -8.35 -6.35
N TRP A 197 15.45 -8.38 -7.39
CA TRP A 197 14.08 -8.85 -7.26
C TRP A 197 13.99 -10.30 -6.75
N ILE A 198 14.87 -11.20 -7.24
CA ILE A 198 14.93 -12.59 -6.75
C ILE A 198 15.34 -12.63 -5.27
N LYS A 199 16.27 -11.79 -4.83
CA LYS A 199 16.60 -11.66 -3.40
C LYS A 199 15.41 -11.18 -2.57
N PHE A 200 14.66 -10.19 -3.07
CA PHE A 200 13.43 -9.73 -2.43
C PHE A 200 12.39 -10.85 -2.31
N VAL A 201 12.12 -11.58 -3.39
CA VAL A 201 11.23 -12.76 -3.39
C VAL A 201 11.66 -13.80 -2.35
N ASN A 202 12.94 -14.16 -2.31
CA ASN A 202 13.44 -15.11 -1.32
C ASN A 202 13.33 -14.59 0.12
N THR A 203 13.52 -13.30 0.31
CA THR A 203 13.32 -12.64 1.62
C THR A 203 11.85 -12.69 2.05
N LEU A 204 10.91 -12.50 1.12
CA LEU A 204 9.48 -12.65 1.41
C LEU A 204 9.11 -14.10 1.75
N LYS A 205 9.67 -15.09 1.05
CA LYS A 205 9.50 -16.52 1.39
C LYS A 205 10.05 -16.84 2.78
N MET A 206 11.22 -16.31 3.12
CA MET A 206 11.79 -16.46 4.46
C MET A 206 10.89 -15.82 5.52
N ARG A 207 10.32 -14.64 5.25
CA ARG A 207 9.35 -13.98 6.14
C ARG A 207 8.09 -14.82 6.28
N ALA A 208 7.53 -15.36 5.20
CA ALA A 208 6.37 -16.24 5.23
C ALA A 208 6.64 -17.49 6.07
N ALA A 209 7.80 -18.13 5.88
CA ALA A 209 8.23 -19.27 6.69
C ALA A 209 8.31 -18.93 8.19
N LEU A 210 8.82 -17.74 8.53
CA LEU A 210 8.86 -17.27 9.92
C LEU A 210 7.46 -17.09 10.50
N THR A 211 6.55 -16.47 9.76
CA THR A 211 5.18 -16.20 10.19
C THR A 211 4.39 -17.51 10.39
N THR A 212 4.56 -18.48 9.50
CA THR A 212 3.88 -19.77 9.56
C THR A 212 4.55 -20.80 10.49
N GLY A 213 5.69 -20.44 11.10
CA GLY A 213 6.42 -21.31 12.03
C GLY A 213 7.30 -22.36 11.36
N ASP A 214 7.55 -22.27 10.05
CA ASP A 214 8.53 -23.11 9.35
C ASP A 214 9.97 -22.59 9.58
N TYR A 215 10.50 -22.88 10.76
CA TYR A 215 11.87 -22.46 11.11
C TYR A 215 12.95 -23.10 10.24
N ASN A 216 12.68 -24.27 9.64
CA ASN A 216 13.62 -24.86 8.69
C ASN A 216 13.68 -24.06 7.39
N GLY A 217 12.56 -23.57 6.89
CA GLY A 217 12.50 -22.63 5.76
C GLY A 217 13.31 -21.37 6.02
N VAL A 218 13.24 -20.81 7.25
CA VAL A 218 14.04 -19.64 7.63
C VAL A 218 15.54 -19.95 7.65
N ILE A 219 15.96 -21.05 8.30
CA ILE A 219 17.38 -21.42 8.46
C ILE A 219 18.03 -21.74 7.11
N ASN A 220 17.28 -22.33 6.19
CA ASN A 220 17.78 -22.74 4.87
C ASN A 220 17.57 -21.68 3.78
N ALA A 221 17.02 -20.51 4.12
CA ALA A 221 16.86 -19.43 3.16
C ALA A 221 18.22 -18.96 2.64
N THR A 222 18.34 -18.83 1.34
CA THR A 222 19.55 -18.38 0.66
C THR A 222 19.22 -17.33 -0.38
N ASN A 223 20.22 -16.57 -0.82
CA ASN A 223 20.06 -15.51 -1.82
C ASN A 223 18.94 -14.52 -1.42
N VAL A 224 18.99 -14.09 -0.18
CA VAL A 224 18.08 -13.08 0.42
C VAL A 224 18.73 -11.71 0.41
N ILE A 225 18.01 -10.68 0.86
CA ILE A 225 18.56 -9.34 1.11
C ILE A 225 19.53 -9.44 2.29
N GLU A 226 20.82 -9.17 2.07
CA GLU A 226 21.88 -9.30 3.08
C GLU A 226 22.65 -7.99 3.32
N SER A 227 22.51 -7.01 2.43
CA SER A 227 23.23 -5.74 2.49
C SER A 227 22.34 -4.55 2.15
N ALA A 228 22.81 -3.36 2.45
CA ALA A 228 22.13 -2.11 2.08
C ALA A 228 21.96 -1.98 0.54
N ASP A 229 22.88 -2.52 -0.23
CA ASP A 229 22.82 -2.46 -1.70
C ASP A 229 21.70 -3.34 -2.27
N ASP A 230 21.23 -4.31 -1.50
CA ASP A 230 20.10 -5.19 -1.86
C ASP A 230 18.74 -4.65 -1.40
N ASN A 231 18.71 -3.53 -0.66
CA ASN A 231 17.49 -3.01 -0.07
C ASN A 231 16.40 -2.77 -1.12
N PHE A 232 15.19 -3.24 -0.80
CA PHE A 232 13.99 -2.96 -1.56
C PHE A 232 13.42 -1.61 -1.12
N ALA A 233 13.74 -0.56 -1.86
CA ALA A 233 13.40 0.80 -1.49
C ALA A 233 12.81 1.59 -2.65
N PHE A 234 11.69 2.29 -2.38
CA PHE A 234 11.11 3.24 -3.32
C PHE A 234 11.83 4.59 -3.16
N ALA A 235 12.47 5.06 -4.22
CA ALA A 235 13.17 6.34 -4.21
C ALA A 235 12.19 7.50 -4.41
N TYR A 236 12.05 8.35 -3.39
CA TYR A 236 11.32 9.61 -3.50
C TYR A 236 12.21 10.71 -4.08
N GLY A 237 11.58 11.70 -4.72
CA GLY A 237 12.28 12.87 -5.23
C GLY A 237 12.19 14.07 -4.29
N THR A 238 12.61 15.22 -4.82
CA THR A 238 12.60 16.51 -4.11
C THR A 238 11.66 17.55 -4.73
N ASN A 239 10.93 17.17 -5.78
CA ASN A 239 10.07 18.11 -6.50
C ASN A 239 8.83 18.45 -5.68
N LEU A 240 8.65 19.74 -5.39
CA LEU A 240 7.52 20.29 -4.64
C LEU A 240 6.27 20.51 -5.51
N GLN A 241 6.47 20.75 -6.82
CA GLN A 241 5.38 21.06 -7.75
C GLN A 241 4.92 19.81 -8.49
N GLN A 242 3.77 19.92 -9.16
CA GLN A 242 3.15 18.77 -9.83
C GLN A 242 4.00 18.16 -10.93
N PRO A 243 4.28 16.85 -10.83
CA PRO A 243 3.92 15.99 -9.70
C PRO A 243 4.80 16.25 -8.48
N ASP A 244 4.21 16.27 -7.29
CA ASP A 244 4.95 16.27 -6.03
C ASP A 244 5.59 14.88 -5.85
N THR A 245 6.91 14.81 -5.83
CA THR A 245 7.67 13.57 -5.74
C THR A 245 8.28 13.32 -4.36
N ARG A 246 8.07 14.23 -3.41
CA ARG A 246 8.60 14.10 -2.05
C ARG A 246 7.94 12.94 -1.30
N HIS A 247 8.61 12.48 -0.25
CA HIS A 247 7.98 11.55 0.68
C HIS A 247 6.71 12.18 1.27
N PRO A 248 5.57 11.49 1.32
CA PRO A 248 4.31 12.05 1.82
C PRO A 248 4.41 12.61 3.25
N ASP A 249 5.09 11.89 4.16
CA ASP A 249 5.26 12.35 5.53
C ASP A 249 6.13 13.61 5.59
N TYR A 250 7.17 13.69 4.76
CA TYR A 250 7.95 14.93 4.64
C TYR A 250 7.07 16.08 4.14
N ALA A 251 6.24 15.84 3.14
CA ALA A 251 5.37 16.86 2.56
C ALA A 251 4.31 17.36 3.56
N SER A 252 3.81 16.47 4.45
CA SER A 252 2.83 16.81 5.49
C SER A 252 3.43 17.44 6.74
N ASP A 253 4.64 17.03 7.12
CA ASP A 253 5.24 17.39 8.39
C ASP A 253 6.13 18.64 8.31
N TYR A 254 6.68 18.93 7.13
CA TYR A 254 7.54 20.09 6.91
C TYR A 254 6.78 21.21 6.18
N THR A 255 5.74 21.73 6.81
CA THR A 255 4.94 22.83 6.29
C THR A 255 5.18 24.12 7.07
N ASP A 256 4.88 25.27 6.45
CA ASP A 256 4.98 26.58 7.10
C ASP A 256 4.04 26.71 8.33
N SER A 257 3.00 25.87 8.41
CA SER A 257 2.05 25.83 9.54
C SER A 257 2.46 24.87 10.65
N GLY A 258 3.55 24.14 10.50
CA GLY A 258 4.05 23.19 11.48
C GLY A 258 3.88 21.75 11.08
N ALA A 259 4.13 20.84 12.02
CA ALA A 259 4.07 19.41 11.82
C ALA A 259 2.65 18.88 11.71
N GLY A 260 2.43 18.00 10.75
CA GLY A 260 1.18 17.25 10.61
C GLY A 260 1.04 16.09 11.60
N LEU A 261 2.18 15.51 12.02
CA LEU A 261 2.22 14.35 12.92
C LEU A 261 3.13 14.58 14.12
N TYR A 262 2.79 13.92 15.22
CA TYR A 262 3.57 13.91 16.46
C TYR A 262 4.09 12.50 16.73
N ARG A 263 5.29 12.41 17.29
CA ARG A 263 5.82 11.14 17.79
C ARG A 263 5.23 10.81 19.15
N SER A 264 5.10 9.51 19.43
CA SER A 264 4.53 9.06 20.70
C SER A 264 5.44 9.41 21.87
N ASN A 265 4.88 9.99 22.94
CA ASN A 265 5.60 10.18 24.19
C ASN A 265 6.15 8.87 24.77
N TRP A 266 5.47 7.74 24.50
CA TRP A 266 5.96 6.44 24.93
C TRP A 266 7.29 6.10 24.27
N LEU A 267 7.41 6.26 22.95
CA LEU A 267 8.68 6.04 22.23
C LEU A 267 9.77 6.99 22.73
N MET A 268 9.45 8.28 22.88
CA MET A 268 10.41 9.27 23.31
C MET A 268 10.95 8.98 24.70
N ASN A 269 10.09 8.56 25.62
CA ASN A 269 10.48 8.16 26.98
C ASN A 269 11.27 6.85 27.00
N LEU A 270 10.91 5.89 26.14
CA LEU A 270 11.67 4.64 25.98
C LEU A 270 13.09 4.94 25.52
N MET A 271 13.25 5.79 24.50
CA MET A 271 14.57 6.20 23.99
C MET A 271 15.32 7.10 24.98
N ALA A 272 14.63 7.79 25.87
CA ALA A 272 15.25 8.58 26.95
C ALA A 272 15.76 7.71 28.11
N GLY A 273 15.39 6.42 28.16
CA GLY A 273 15.76 5.54 29.27
C GLY A 273 14.97 5.77 30.54
N THR A 274 13.76 6.37 30.45
CA THR A 274 12.93 6.70 31.62
C THR A 274 12.00 5.56 32.06
N TYR A 275 11.89 4.50 31.28
CA TYR A 275 11.15 3.28 31.63
C TYR A 275 12.11 2.23 32.22
N GLY A 276 12.45 2.35 33.51
CA GLY A 276 13.50 1.59 34.20
C GLY A 276 13.53 0.08 33.91
N ASP A 277 12.38 -0.56 33.77
CA ASP A 277 12.29 -2.00 33.47
C ASP A 277 12.47 -2.33 31.98
N LEU A 278 12.17 -1.39 31.08
CA LEU A 278 12.24 -1.59 29.63
C LEU A 278 13.50 -0.95 29.03
N SER A 279 13.89 0.21 29.53
CA SER A 279 15.08 0.92 29.08
C SER A 279 15.59 1.82 30.21
N SER A 280 16.79 1.55 30.72
CA SER A 280 17.50 2.38 31.71
C SER A 280 18.58 3.24 31.08
N ASN A 281 18.89 3.05 29.82
CA ASN A 281 19.92 3.79 29.12
C ASN A 281 19.30 4.67 28.01
N THR A 282 19.82 5.87 27.86
CA THR A 282 19.42 6.75 26.76
C THR A 282 19.90 6.19 25.43
N ASP A 283 18.99 6.08 24.46
CA ASP A 283 19.33 5.69 23.10
C ASP A 283 20.03 6.88 22.39
N PRO A 284 21.32 6.74 21.99
CA PRO A 284 22.05 7.84 21.38
C PRO A 284 21.50 8.27 20.01
N ARG A 285 20.72 7.40 19.33
CA ARG A 285 20.12 7.69 18.02
C ARG A 285 19.01 8.74 18.12
N ARG A 286 18.42 8.94 19.30
CA ARG A 286 17.34 9.90 19.51
C ARG A 286 17.68 11.28 18.95
N ARG A 287 18.90 11.77 19.18
CA ARG A 287 19.37 13.07 18.70
C ARG A 287 19.53 13.17 17.18
N TYR A 288 19.61 12.04 16.49
CA TYR A 288 19.79 11.99 15.05
C TYR A 288 18.47 11.81 14.29
N TYR A 289 17.48 11.13 14.89
CA TYR A 289 16.21 10.85 14.25
C TYR A 289 15.13 11.87 14.56
N PHE A 290 15.27 12.63 15.65
CA PHE A 290 14.22 13.54 16.08
C PHE A 290 14.77 14.93 16.31
N TYR A 291 13.97 15.92 15.96
CA TYR A 291 14.25 17.30 16.25
C TYR A 291 13.06 17.95 16.93
N ARG A 292 13.30 19.04 17.57
CA ARG A 292 12.29 19.89 18.17
C ARG A 292 12.12 21.15 17.35
N GLN A 293 10.87 21.43 17.02
CA GLN A 293 10.52 22.69 16.42
C GLN A 293 10.47 23.78 17.48
N ASN A 294 11.18 24.89 17.28
CA ASN A 294 11.11 26.05 18.14
C ASN A 294 10.54 27.22 17.34
N ALA A 295 9.36 27.69 17.71
CA ALA A 295 8.76 28.89 17.13
C ALA A 295 9.44 30.13 17.73
N VAL A 296 10.45 30.65 17.06
CA VAL A 296 11.10 31.92 17.46
C VAL A 296 10.31 33.12 16.95
N THR A 297 9.57 32.93 15.88
CA THR A 297 8.69 33.95 15.28
C THR A 297 7.49 33.26 14.65
N PRO A 298 6.25 33.80 14.71
CA PRO A 298 5.12 33.21 13.97
C PRO A 298 5.45 33.05 12.49
N GLY A 299 5.35 31.82 11.98
CA GLY A 299 5.66 31.48 10.59
C GLY A 299 7.13 31.21 10.27
N SER A 300 8.02 31.11 11.26
CA SER A 300 9.39 30.65 11.06
C SER A 300 9.72 29.46 11.95
N PHE A 301 10.53 28.54 11.40
CA PHE A 301 11.02 27.38 12.14
C PHE A 301 12.51 27.51 12.37
N THR A 302 12.94 27.32 13.62
CA THR A 302 14.33 27.03 13.91
C THR A 302 14.39 25.58 14.33
N LEU A 303 15.09 24.76 13.56
CA LEU A 303 15.38 23.39 13.93
C LEU A 303 16.40 23.43 15.07
N MET A 304 16.02 22.94 16.23
CA MET A 304 16.93 22.75 17.34
C MET A 304 17.18 21.25 17.49
N PHE A 305 18.40 20.85 17.16
CA PHE A 305 18.87 19.52 17.49
C PHE A 305 18.91 19.34 19.00
N TRP A 306 18.69 18.10 19.43
CA TRP A 306 18.77 17.73 20.83
C TRP A 306 20.20 17.95 21.34
N GLU A 307 20.46 19.13 21.88
CA GLU A 307 21.66 19.33 22.66
C GLU A 307 21.44 18.84 24.09
N ALA A 308 22.46 18.40 24.67
CA ALA A 308 22.78 17.73 25.90
C ALA A 308 21.86 17.86 27.15
N ASP A 309 20.85 18.72 27.19
CA ASP A 309 19.97 18.83 28.36
C ASP A 309 18.70 18.01 28.18
N GLU A 310 18.81 16.71 28.49
CA GLU A 310 17.72 15.73 28.39
C GLU A 310 16.52 16.06 29.30
N SER A 311 16.68 16.86 30.31
CA SER A 311 15.61 17.26 31.22
C SER A 311 14.53 18.08 30.54
N TYR A 312 14.85 18.71 29.44
CA TYR A 312 13.93 19.51 28.63
C TYR A 312 12.85 18.69 27.93
N TYR A 313 13.04 17.39 27.79
CA TYR A 313 12.16 16.51 27.03
C TYR A 313 11.32 15.58 27.89
N LEU A 314 11.65 15.55 29.15
CA LEU A 314 10.81 14.90 30.12
C LEU A 314 9.78 15.93 30.58
N TYR A 315 8.51 15.57 30.47
CA TYR A 315 7.44 16.35 31.08
C TYR A 315 7.73 16.48 32.58
N ASN A 316 8.12 17.65 32.99
CA ASN A 316 8.41 17.99 34.40
C ASN A 316 7.34 18.91 35.01
N GLY A 317 6.17 19.00 34.37
CA GLY A 317 5.05 19.86 34.82
C GLY A 317 5.06 21.27 34.27
N ASP A 318 6.04 21.62 33.44
CA ASP A 318 6.05 22.88 32.70
C ASP A 318 5.20 22.76 31.44
N VAL A 319 4.17 23.59 31.32
CA VAL A 319 3.19 23.53 30.20
C VAL A 319 3.88 23.85 28.87
N ASP A 320 4.88 24.74 28.89
CA ASP A 320 5.63 25.10 27.68
C ASP A 320 6.60 23.98 27.27
N ALA A 321 7.22 23.33 28.23
CA ALA A 321 8.05 22.15 27.98
C ALA A 321 7.21 20.95 27.51
N ALA A 322 5.98 20.79 28.00
CA ALA A 322 5.06 19.74 27.56
C ALA A 322 4.58 19.98 26.12
N ALA A 323 4.20 21.21 25.77
CA ALA A 323 3.81 21.58 24.42
C ALA A 323 4.93 21.34 23.41
N LEU A 324 6.16 21.61 23.83
CA LEU A 324 7.35 21.43 23.00
C LEU A 324 7.80 19.95 22.91
N ALA A 325 7.63 19.15 23.97
CA ALA A 325 7.89 17.72 23.94
C ALA A 325 6.94 16.97 23.00
N CYS A 326 5.69 17.43 22.89
CA CYS A 326 4.74 16.87 21.95
C CYS A 326 5.04 17.19 20.49
N SER A 327 5.94 18.11 20.19
CA SER A 327 6.32 18.51 18.84
C SER A 327 7.65 17.91 18.35
N ALA A 328 8.18 16.89 19.03
CA ALA A 328 9.33 16.16 18.55
C ALA A 328 8.97 15.36 17.28
N GLN A 329 9.65 15.63 16.20
CA GLN A 329 9.39 15.07 14.88
C GLN A 329 10.58 14.30 14.37
N ASP A 330 10.29 13.33 13.53
CA ASP A 330 11.28 12.66 12.71
C ASP A 330 11.92 13.65 11.73
N VAL A 331 13.23 13.62 11.58
CA VAL A 331 13.96 14.43 10.60
C VAL A 331 14.38 13.56 9.43
N PRO A 332 13.54 13.41 8.41
CA PRO A 332 13.96 12.73 7.19
C PRO A 332 15.08 13.57 6.54
N GLY A 333 16.19 12.97 6.23
CA GLY A 333 17.26 13.64 5.49
C GLY A 333 18.46 14.09 6.34
N HIS A 334 18.53 13.73 7.62
CA HIS A 334 19.78 13.82 8.36
C HIS A 334 20.64 12.57 8.24
N LEU A 335 20.29 11.72 7.30
CA LEU A 335 21.13 10.60 6.85
C LEU A 335 21.76 11.00 5.51
N GLU A 336 22.54 12.04 5.48
CA GLU A 336 23.58 12.21 4.47
C GLU A 336 24.90 11.65 4.99
#